data_621311d23a9dc99e007497fac6d46117
#
_entry.id   621311d23a9dc99e007497fac6d46117
#
_cell.length_a   1.000
_cell.length_b   1.000
_cell.length_c   1.000
_cell.angle_alpha   90.00
_cell.angle_beta   90.00
_cell.angle_gamma   90.00
#
_symmetry.space_group_name_H-M   'P 1'
#
loop_
_entity.id
_entity.type
_entity.pdbx_description
1 polymer ?
#
loop_
_entity_poly.entity_id
_entity_poly.type
_entity_poly.pdbx_seq_one_letter_code
_entity_poly.pdbx_strand_id
1 'polypeptide(L)'
;MSETAIIEYTLEVDASGLNCPLPLLRLKKALMEVGNGDVVKIIATDPAAHLDIGVYVEQTGHQLLELTRCENAQVFFIKKM
;
A
#
# COMPACT_ATOMS: atom_id res chain seq x y z
N MET A 1 16.99 4.73 -20.49
CA MET A 1 16.12 4.21 -19.98
C MET A 1 16.09 4.22 -18.64
N SER A 2 15.16 4.44 -18.16
CA SER A 2 15.17 4.50 -16.88
C SER A 2 15.04 3.20 -16.33
N GLU A 3 15.55 2.99 -15.33
CA GLU A 3 15.43 1.93 -14.70
C GLU A 3 14.40 2.02 -13.79
N THR A 4 13.36 1.48 -13.91
CA THR A 4 12.30 1.43 -13.00
C THR A 4 12.58 0.34 -12.04
N ALA A 5 12.64 0.65 -10.79
CA ALA A 5 12.85 -0.36 -9.80
C ALA A 5 11.65 -1.29 -9.82
N ILE A 6 11.88 -2.56 -9.90
CA ILE A 6 10.81 -3.53 -9.85
C ILE A 6 10.72 -4.05 -8.45
N ILE A 7 9.60 -3.80 -7.79
CA ILE A 7 9.39 -4.25 -6.43
C ILE A 7 8.49 -5.48 -6.50
N GLU A 8 9.00 -6.59 -5.99
CA GLU A 8 8.22 -7.79 -5.97
C GLU A 8 7.26 -7.75 -4.80
N TYR A 9 6.09 -8.26 -4.96
CA TYR A 9 5.09 -8.24 -3.89
C TYR A 9 4.43 -9.61 -3.77
N THR A 10 3.94 -9.90 -2.58
CA THR A 10 3.32 -11.17 -2.28
C THR A 10 1.83 -11.15 -2.56
N LEU A 11 1.19 -10.02 -2.30
CA LEU A 11 -0.25 -9.91 -2.42
C LEU A 11 -0.60 -8.54 -2.97
N GLU A 12 -1.56 -8.48 -3.89
CA GLU A 12 -2.01 -7.21 -4.43
C GLU A 12 -3.43 -6.96 -3.99
N VAL A 13 -3.71 -5.74 -3.54
CA VAL A 13 -5.03 -5.35 -3.10
C VAL A 13 -5.51 -4.22 -3.98
N ASP A 14 -6.65 -4.39 -4.63
CA ASP A 14 -7.23 -3.35 -5.45
C ASP A 14 -8.30 -2.65 -4.62
N ALA A 15 -7.98 -1.50 -4.10
CA ALA A 15 -8.91 -0.70 -3.32
C ALA A 15 -9.43 0.48 -4.12
N SER A 16 -9.41 0.38 -5.46
CA SER A 16 -9.91 1.43 -6.32
C SER A 16 -11.39 1.66 -6.05
N GLY A 17 -11.78 2.91 -6.06
CA GLY A 17 -13.19 3.26 -5.85
C GLY A 17 -13.62 3.28 -4.39
N LEU A 18 -12.74 2.86 -3.48
CA LEU A 18 -13.10 2.86 -2.06
C LEU A 18 -12.69 4.17 -1.42
N ASN A 19 -13.53 4.68 -0.52
CA ASN A 19 -13.25 5.92 0.18
C ASN A 19 -12.69 5.63 1.56
N CYS A 20 -11.97 6.60 2.10
CA CYS A 20 -11.42 6.55 3.44
C CYS A 20 -12.53 6.17 4.44
N PRO A 21 -12.27 5.24 5.35
CA PRO A 21 -11.00 4.57 5.64
C PRO A 21 -10.89 3.18 5.01
N LEU A 22 -11.70 2.87 4.00
CA LEU A 22 -11.75 1.51 3.46
C LEU A 22 -10.43 1.03 2.85
N PRO A 23 -9.65 1.87 2.14
CA PRO A 23 -8.37 1.39 1.64
C PRO A 23 -7.46 0.93 2.78
N LEU A 24 -7.44 1.66 3.90
CA LEU A 24 -6.63 1.29 5.04
C LEU A 24 -7.11 -0.04 5.64
N LEU A 25 -8.40 -0.24 5.73
CA LEU A 25 -8.94 -1.48 6.29
C LEU A 25 -8.58 -2.67 5.40
N ARG A 26 -8.58 -2.48 4.07
CA ARG A 26 -8.19 -3.54 3.16
C ARG A 26 -6.71 -3.84 3.32
N LEU A 27 -5.88 -2.81 3.53
CA LEU A 27 -4.45 -3.01 3.74
C LEU A 27 -4.21 -3.79 5.03
N LYS A 28 -4.91 -3.44 6.11
CA LYS A 28 -4.75 -4.15 7.37
C LYS A 28 -5.09 -5.62 7.21
N LYS A 29 -6.16 -5.92 6.48
CA LYS A 29 -6.55 -7.30 6.28
C LYS A 29 -5.50 -8.04 5.48
N ALA A 30 -4.98 -7.42 4.44
CA ALA A 30 -3.98 -8.05 3.59
C ALA A 30 -2.70 -8.34 4.37
N LEU A 31 -2.28 -7.42 5.24
CA LEU A 31 -1.08 -7.64 6.03
C LEU A 31 -1.24 -8.80 7.01
N MET A 32 -2.47 -9.13 7.39
CA MET A 32 -2.71 -10.27 8.25
C MET A 32 -2.58 -11.58 7.48
N GLU A 33 -2.66 -11.53 6.16
CA GLU A 33 -2.62 -12.73 5.34
C GLU A 33 -1.23 -13.04 4.81
N VAL A 34 -0.25 -12.19 5.06
CA VAL A 34 1.10 -12.41 4.58
C VAL A 34 2.05 -12.51 5.78
N GLY A 35 3.25 -12.98 5.53
CA GLY A 35 4.25 -13.16 6.59
C GLY A 35 5.16 -11.97 6.74
N ASN A 36 5.95 -11.97 7.81
CA ASN A 36 6.90 -10.89 8.04
C ASN A 36 7.91 -10.87 6.89
N GLY A 37 8.20 -9.68 6.40
CA GLY A 37 9.09 -9.53 5.26
C GLY A 37 8.40 -9.55 3.91
N ASP A 38 7.13 -9.97 3.88
CA ASP A 38 6.39 -9.99 2.62
C ASP A 38 5.92 -8.58 2.30
N VAL A 39 5.62 -8.35 1.05
CA VAL A 39 5.23 -7.03 0.55
C VAL A 39 3.81 -7.08 0.01
N VAL A 40 3.02 -6.10 0.40
CA VAL A 40 1.66 -5.93 -0.11
C VAL A 40 1.65 -4.71 -1.01
N LYS A 41 1.08 -4.88 -2.21
CA LYS A 41 0.87 -3.78 -3.15
C LYS A 41 -0.59 -3.39 -3.04
N ILE A 42 -0.87 -2.12 -2.75
CA ILE A 42 -2.27 -1.68 -2.68
C ILE A 42 -2.47 -0.51 -3.62
N ILE A 43 -3.56 -0.55 -4.37
CA ILE A 43 -3.94 0.48 -5.31
C ILE A 43 -5.14 1.19 -4.73
N ALA A 44 -5.08 2.51 -4.62
CA ALA A 44 -6.18 3.30 -4.07
C ALA A 44 -6.42 4.53 -4.93
N THR A 45 -7.67 4.94 -5.03
CA THR A 45 -8.04 6.14 -5.79
C THR A 45 -8.49 7.26 -4.89
N ASP A 46 -8.68 7.01 -3.59
CA ASP A 46 -9.06 8.07 -2.64
C ASP A 46 -7.86 8.97 -2.43
N PRO A 47 -7.99 10.28 -2.65
CA PRO A 47 -6.85 11.19 -2.49
C PRO A 47 -6.29 11.21 -1.08
N ALA A 48 -7.07 10.85 -0.08
CA ALA A 48 -6.62 10.86 1.31
C ALA A 48 -5.96 9.55 1.72
N ALA A 49 -5.91 8.55 0.84
CA ALA A 49 -5.37 7.23 1.22
C ALA A 49 -3.93 7.34 1.70
N HIS A 50 -3.13 8.21 1.08
CA HIS A 50 -1.73 8.32 1.46
C HIS A 50 -1.55 8.82 2.89
N LEU A 51 -2.49 9.63 3.39
CA LEU A 51 -2.42 10.11 4.76
C LEU A 51 -2.72 8.98 5.74
N ASP A 52 -3.79 8.24 5.49
CA ASP A 52 -4.19 7.16 6.39
C ASP A 52 -3.16 6.04 6.39
N ILE A 53 -2.69 5.65 5.23
CA ILE A 53 -1.73 4.56 5.10
C ILE A 53 -0.38 4.98 5.68
N GLY A 54 0.03 6.24 5.43
CA GLY A 54 1.28 6.73 5.96
C GLY A 54 1.32 6.72 7.48
N VAL A 55 0.23 7.16 8.12
CA VAL A 55 0.15 7.17 9.59
C VAL A 55 0.18 5.73 10.12
N TYR A 56 -0.56 4.83 9.47
CA TYR A 56 -0.63 3.44 9.90
C TYR A 56 0.74 2.78 9.83
N VAL A 57 1.45 2.99 8.73
CA VAL A 57 2.76 2.40 8.53
C VAL A 57 3.72 2.91 9.60
N GLU A 58 3.67 4.22 9.88
CA GLU A 58 4.55 4.79 10.87
C GLU A 58 4.22 4.27 12.28
N GLN A 59 2.95 4.12 12.61
CA GLN A 59 2.57 3.66 13.93
C GLN A 59 2.85 2.19 14.17
N THR A 60 2.83 1.39 13.12
CA THR A 60 3.00 -0.05 13.28
C THR A 60 4.42 -0.52 13.04
N GLY A 61 5.28 0.32 12.48
CA GLY A 61 6.63 -0.09 12.18
C GLY A 61 6.79 -0.84 10.85
N HIS A 62 5.72 -1.01 10.09
CA HIS A 62 5.85 -1.56 8.74
C HIS A 62 6.59 -0.55 7.89
N GLN A 63 7.07 -0.97 6.72
CA GLN A 63 7.89 -0.11 5.90
C GLN A 63 7.22 0.20 4.58
N LEU A 64 7.07 1.48 4.27
CA LEU A 64 6.58 1.89 2.96
C LEU A 64 7.78 1.90 2.02
N LEU A 65 7.80 0.97 1.09
CA LEU A 65 8.91 0.86 0.15
C LEU A 65 8.79 1.87 -0.97
N GLU A 66 7.59 2.10 -1.44
CA GLU A 66 7.39 3.04 -2.52
C GLU A 66 5.96 3.49 -2.62
N LEU A 67 5.75 4.75 -3.00
CA LEU A 67 4.43 5.28 -3.29
C LEU A 67 4.55 5.92 -4.67
N THR A 68 3.76 5.42 -5.61
CA THR A 68 3.72 5.95 -6.97
C THR A 68 2.35 6.55 -7.22
N ARG A 69 2.29 7.71 -7.84
CA ARG A 69 1.03 8.34 -8.17
C ARG A 69 0.85 8.37 -9.66
N CYS A 70 -0.35 7.98 -10.10
CA CYS A 70 -0.70 8.00 -11.51
C CYS A 70 -2.03 8.67 -11.59
N GLU A 71 -2.16 9.76 -12.26
CA GLU A 71 -3.41 10.46 -12.45
C GLU A 71 -4.37 10.36 -11.27
N ASN A 72 -5.26 9.40 -11.28
CA ASN A 72 -6.28 9.28 -10.25
C ASN A 72 -6.02 8.13 -9.29
N ALA A 73 -4.86 7.56 -9.30
CA ALA A 73 -4.56 6.40 -8.47
C ALA A 73 -3.23 6.54 -7.75
N GLN A 74 -3.12 5.87 -6.61
CA GLN A 74 -1.89 5.82 -5.86
C GLN A 74 -1.59 4.35 -5.65
N VAL A 75 -0.33 3.96 -5.82
CA VAL A 75 0.09 2.57 -5.65
C VAL A 75 1.13 2.55 -4.54
N PHE A 76 0.86 1.77 -3.51
CA PHE A 76 1.73 1.67 -2.36
C PHE A 76 2.33 0.28 -2.27
N PHE A 77 3.61 0.18 -1.97
CA PHE A 77 4.26 -1.10 -1.71
C PHE A 77 4.69 -1.07 -0.25
N ILE A 78 4.12 -1.94 0.58
CA ILE A 78 4.35 -1.94 2.02
C ILE A 78 4.88 -3.28 2.47
N LYS A 79 6.02 -3.25 3.13
CA LYS A 79 6.66 -4.46 3.62
C LYS A 79 6.22 -4.69 5.05
N LYS A 80 5.78 -5.91 5.34
CA LYS A 80 5.35 -6.26 6.67
C LYS A 80 6.56 -6.53 7.53
N MET A 81 6.67 -5.86 8.65
CA MET A 81 7.82 -6.02 9.55
C MET A 81 7.52 -6.86 10.77
#